data_721f9a9076781d7cfe512c45b3ab80a0
#
_entry.id   721f9a9076781d7cfe512c45b3ab80a0
#
_cell.length_a   1.000
_cell.length_b   1.000
_cell.length_c   1.000
_cell.angle_alpha   90.00
_cell.angle_beta   90.00
_cell.angle_gamma   90.00
#
_symmetry.space_group_name_H-M   'P 1'
#
loop_
_entity.id
_entity.type
_entity.pdbx_description
1 polymer ?
#
loop_
_entity_poly.entity_id
_entity_poly.type
_entity_poly.pdbx_seq_one_letter_code
_entity_poly.pdbx_strand_id
1 'polypeptide(L)'
;PRPLFLIIGMINTKDPIGYFKAFAGLAEKVYCVPIRGSEAMIDPVILANAAYDAGLIAEPMSSVVEALDAIKALAVPNSPAPRILIGGSLYLVGDVLADNGTPPR
;
A
#
# COMPACT_ATOMS: atom_id res chain seq x y z
N PRO A 1 17.07 12.12 -3.32
CA PRO A 1 16.20 11.00 -3.69
C PRO A 1 14.78 11.24 -3.23
N ARG A 2 13.82 10.75 -3.99
CA ARG A 2 12.41 10.90 -3.70
C ARG A 2 11.98 9.85 -2.67
N PRO A 3 11.15 10.22 -1.69
CA PRO A 3 10.65 9.23 -0.74
C PRO A 3 9.75 8.21 -1.43
N LEU A 4 9.83 6.95 -0.99
CA LEU A 4 9.01 5.87 -1.52
C LEU A 4 7.93 5.50 -0.52
N PHE A 5 6.68 5.49 -0.98
CA PHE A 5 5.53 5.02 -0.21
C PHE A 5 4.95 3.78 -0.87
N LEU A 6 4.52 2.83 -0.07
CA LEU A 6 3.88 1.62 -0.56
C LEU A 6 2.40 1.64 -0.21
N ILE A 7 1.57 1.18 -1.14
CA ILE A 7 0.15 0.91 -0.90
C ILE A 7 -0.06 -0.55 -1.24
N ILE A 8 -0.29 -1.38 -0.24
CA ILE A 8 -0.25 -2.84 -0.38
C ILE A 8 -1.52 -3.48 0.15
N GLY A 9 -2.09 -4.39 -0.65
CA GLY A 9 -3.13 -5.31 -0.22
C GLY A 9 -2.72 -6.71 -0.62
N MET A 10 -3.00 -7.71 0.20
CA MET A 10 -2.60 -9.09 -0.06
C MET A 10 -3.69 -10.08 0.24
N ILE A 11 -3.66 -11.20 -0.47
CA ILE A 11 -4.43 -12.38 -0.10
C ILE A 11 -3.62 -13.23 0.88
N ASN A 12 -4.30 -14.06 1.66
CA ASN A 12 -3.69 -14.79 2.77
C ASN A 12 -2.72 -15.91 2.37
N THR A 13 -2.58 -16.18 1.07
CA THR A 13 -1.62 -17.17 0.57
C THR A 13 -0.21 -16.60 0.40
N LYS A 14 -0.03 -15.30 0.55
CA LYS A 14 1.26 -14.63 0.44
C LYS A 14 1.99 -14.64 1.78
N ASP A 15 3.31 -14.52 1.73
CA ASP A 15 4.14 -14.29 2.91
C ASP A 15 4.34 -12.77 3.07
N PRO A 16 3.55 -12.09 3.90
CA PRO A 16 3.64 -10.65 3.99
C PRO A 16 4.96 -10.16 4.60
N ILE A 17 5.48 -10.85 5.59
CA ILE A 17 6.74 -10.43 6.22
C ILE A 17 7.89 -10.53 5.22
N GLY A 18 8.00 -11.64 4.51
CA GLY A 18 9.03 -11.81 3.48
C GLY A 18 8.93 -10.77 2.37
N TYR A 19 7.69 -10.45 1.96
CA TYR A 19 7.46 -9.41 0.96
C TYR A 19 7.94 -8.04 1.45
N PHE A 20 7.57 -7.66 2.67
CA PHE A 20 7.94 -6.35 3.22
C PHE A 20 9.42 -6.22 3.52
N LYS A 21 10.10 -7.30 3.86
CA LYS A 21 11.55 -7.26 4.13
C LYS A 21 12.35 -6.73 2.94
N ALA A 22 11.87 -6.97 1.73
CA ALA A 22 12.53 -6.47 0.52
C ALA A 22 12.54 -4.94 0.45
N PHE A 23 11.63 -4.28 1.15
CA PHE A 23 11.51 -2.82 1.15
C PHE A 23 12.03 -2.16 2.43
N ALA A 24 12.48 -2.94 3.40
CA ALA A 24 13.01 -2.40 4.64
C ALA A 24 14.23 -1.52 4.34
N GLY A 25 14.21 -0.29 4.87
CA GLY A 25 15.25 0.70 4.59
C GLY A 25 15.07 1.45 3.28
N LEU A 26 14.11 1.05 2.43
CA LEU A 26 13.86 1.71 1.15
C LEU A 26 12.57 2.53 1.14
N ALA A 27 11.53 2.05 1.85
CA ALA A 27 10.24 2.73 1.88
C ALA A 27 10.10 3.58 3.13
N GLU A 28 9.54 4.77 2.96
CA GLU A 28 9.24 5.68 4.07
C GLU A 28 8.11 5.13 4.94
N LYS A 29 7.07 4.61 4.29
CA LYS A 29 5.87 4.13 4.97
C LYS A 29 5.07 3.21 4.07
N VAL A 30 4.33 2.29 4.69
CA VAL A 30 3.43 1.37 4.01
C VAL A 30 2.01 1.66 4.46
N TYR A 31 1.11 1.82 3.50
CA TYR A 31 -0.32 1.87 3.76
C TYR A 31 -0.93 0.54 3.36
N CYS A 32 -1.56 -0.13 4.30
CA CYS A 32 -2.15 -1.44 4.07
C CYS A 32 -3.64 -1.28 3.84
N VAL A 33 -4.13 -1.83 2.73
CA VAL A 33 -5.50 -1.62 2.28
C VAL A 33 -6.20 -2.96 2.04
N PRO A 34 -7.55 -3.00 2.12
CA PRO A 34 -8.29 -4.20 1.80
C PRO A 34 -8.33 -4.43 0.29
N ILE A 35 -8.62 -5.67 -0.10
CA ILE A 35 -8.88 -6.04 -1.48
C ILE A 35 -10.38 -6.28 -1.61
N ARG A 36 -11.08 -5.43 -2.35
CA ARG A 36 -12.51 -5.55 -2.54
C ARG A 36 -12.85 -6.85 -3.26
N GLY A 37 -13.92 -7.49 -2.82
CA GLY A 37 -14.43 -8.68 -3.47
C GLY A 37 -13.65 -9.95 -3.17
N SER A 38 -12.65 -9.90 -2.30
CA SER A 38 -11.88 -11.08 -1.91
C SER A 38 -12.10 -11.42 -0.44
N GLU A 39 -12.62 -12.59 -0.17
CA GLU A 39 -12.76 -13.10 1.20
C GLU A 39 -11.41 -13.62 1.74
N ALA A 40 -10.47 -13.86 0.85
CA ALA A 40 -9.15 -14.37 1.22
C ALA A 40 -8.13 -13.26 1.53
N MET A 41 -8.55 -12.01 1.53
CA MET A 41 -7.63 -10.91 1.82
C MET A 41 -7.11 -10.97 3.24
N ILE A 42 -5.88 -10.48 3.44
CA ILE A 42 -5.34 -10.26 4.77
C ILE A 42 -5.92 -8.94 5.30
N ASP A 43 -6.45 -8.96 6.52
CA ASP A 43 -6.96 -7.76 7.16
C ASP A 43 -5.86 -6.69 7.16
N PRO A 44 -6.15 -5.44 6.77
CA PRO A 44 -5.15 -4.38 6.74
C PRO A 44 -4.40 -4.17 8.06
N VAL A 45 -5.05 -4.38 9.19
CA VAL A 45 -4.39 -4.26 10.51
C VAL A 45 -3.34 -5.37 10.67
N ILE A 46 -3.68 -6.60 10.30
CA ILE A 46 -2.75 -7.73 10.36
C ILE A 46 -1.59 -7.50 9.40
N LEU A 47 -1.89 -7.02 8.21
CA LEU A 47 -0.88 -6.72 7.19
C LEU A 47 0.07 -5.61 7.67
N ALA A 48 -0.46 -4.57 8.32
CA ALA A 48 0.35 -3.50 8.88
C ALA A 48 1.28 -4.01 9.99
N ASN A 49 0.81 -4.95 10.82
CA ASN A 49 1.64 -5.58 11.83
C ASN A 49 2.79 -6.38 11.20
N ALA A 50 2.51 -7.08 10.09
CA ALA A 50 3.55 -7.82 9.36
C ALA A 50 4.61 -6.87 8.79
N ALA A 51 4.20 -5.73 8.25
CA ALA A 51 5.13 -4.72 7.75
C ALA A 51 5.99 -4.14 8.88
N TYR A 52 5.39 -3.88 10.02
CA TYR A 52 6.13 -3.42 11.20
C TYR A 52 7.17 -4.45 11.64
N ASP A 53 6.79 -5.73 11.68
CA ASP A 53 7.71 -6.82 12.03
C ASP A 53 8.87 -6.94 11.04
N ALA A 54 8.65 -6.51 9.80
CA ALA A 54 9.70 -6.49 8.77
C ALA A 54 10.60 -5.24 8.85
N GLY A 55 10.31 -4.31 9.76
CA GLY A 55 11.13 -3.11 9.95
C GLY A 55 10.59 -1.85 9.25
N LEU A 56 9.33 -1.85 8.85
CA LEU A 56 8.71 -0.71 8.17
C LEU A 56 7.71 0.00 9.08
N ILE A 57 7.50 1.29 8.83
CA ILE A 57 6.40 2.03 9.42
C ILE A 57 5.17 1.74 8.57
N ALA A 58 4.06 1.34 9.20
CA ALA A 58 2.87 0.93 8.48
C ALA A 58 1.60 1.40 9.15
N GLU A 59 0.56 1.62 8.35
CA GLU A 59 -0.74 2.06 8.83
C GLU A 59 -1.83 1.42 7.98
N PRO A 60 -2.92 0.90 8.61
CA PRO A 60 -4.05 0.41 7.84
C PRO A 60 -4.89 1.57 7.30
N MET A 61 -5.43 1.40 6.10
CA MET A 61 -6.33 2.36 5.47
C MET A 61 -7.55 1.62 4.93
N SER A 62 -8.65 2.33 4.75
CA SER A 62 -9.88 1.71 4.26
C SER A 62 -9.90 1.53 2.74
N SER A 63 -9.03 2.23 2.01
CA SER A 63 -8.98 2.15 0.55
C SER A 63 -7.68 2.71 0.00
N VAL A 64 -7.41 2.41 -1.27
CA VAL A 64 -6.28 2.99 -1.98
C VAL A 64 -6.44 4.51 -2.09
N VAL A 65 -7.65 4.99 -2.34
CA VAL A 65 -7.90 6.44 -2.44
C VAL A 65 -7.54 7.14 -1.13
N GLU A 66 -7.95 6.58 0.00
CA GLU A 66 -7.61 7.13 1.32
C GLU A 66 -6.10 7.16 1.52
N ALA A 67 -5.40 6.10 1.13
CA ALA A 67 -3.94 6.05 1.23
C ALA A 67 -3.27 7.10 0.35
N LEU A 68 -3.75 7.28 -0.89
CA LEU A 68 -3.24 8.31 -1.79
C LEU A 68 -3.44 9.71 -1.22
N ASP A 69 -4.61 9.97 -0.64
CA ASP A 69 -4.90 11.26 -0.02
C ASP A 69 -3.98 11.51 1.18
N ALA A 70 -3.70 10.48 1.97
CA ALA A 70 -2.77 10.60 3.10
C ALA A 70 -1.35 10.93 2.62
N ILE A 71 -0.89 10.32 1.53
CA ILE A 71 0.43 10.62 0.97
C ILE A 71 0.49 12.05 0.43
N LYS A 72 -0.56 12.49 -0.24
CA LYS A 72 -0.65 13.87 -0.74
C LYS A 72 -0.59 14.89 0.39
N ALA A 73 -1.20 14.57 1.53
CA ALA A 73 -1.19 15.46 2.70
C ALA A 73 0.21 15.60 3.31
N LEU A 74 1.12 14.67 3.04
CA LEU A 74 2.50 14.73 3.49
C LEU A 74 3.40 15.54 2.56
N ALA A 75 2.92 15.91 1.37
CA ALA A 75 3.70 16.64 0.40
C ALA A 75 4.05 18.05 0.92
N VAL A 76 5.30 18.45 0.74
CA VAL A 76 5.80 19.74 1.16
C VAL A 76 6.21 20.53 -0.08
N PRO A 77 5.81 21.81 -0.19
CA PRO A 77 6.24 22.65 -1.32
C PRO A 77 7.76 22.66 -1.46
N ASN A 78 8.24 22.57 -2.68
CA ASN A 78 9.67 22.58 -3.00
C ASN A 78 10.44 21.33 -2.57
N SER A 79 9.74 20.30 -2.10
CA SER A 79 10.34 18.99 -1.83
C SER A 79 10.12 18.06 -3.01
N PRO A 80 10.98 17.02 -3.21
CA PRO A 80 10.76 16.05 -4.25
C PRO A 80 9.39 15.37 -4.11
N ALA A 81 8.70 15.16 -5.22
CA ALA A 81 7.44 14.44 -5.21
C ALA A 81 7.65 12.99 -4.76
N PRO A 82 6.75 12.42 -3.95
CA PRO A 82 6.92 11.04 -3.50
C PRO A 82 6.74 10.06 -4.65
N ARG A 83 7.45 8.93 -4.55
CA ARG A 83 7.22 7.77 -5.42
C ARG A 83 6.20 6.88 -4.71
N ILE A 84 5.27 6.33 -5.47
CA ILE A 84 4.21 5.47 -4.92
C ILE A 84 4.22 4.16 -5.68
N LEU A 85 4.42 3.06 -4.95
CA LEU A 85 4.29 1.72 -5.49
C LEU A 85 3.04 1.07 -4.94
N ILE A 86 2.15 0.65 -5.83
CA ILE A 86 0.91 -0.04 -5.47
C ILE A 86 1.07 -1.49 -5.89
N GLY A 87 0.89 -2.42 -4.97
CA GLY A 87 1.13 -3.82 -5.27
C GLY A 87 0.39 -4.78 -4.37
N GLY A 88 0.72 -6.03 -4.52
CA GLY A 88 0.22 -7.14 -3.72
C GLY A 88 -0.79 -8.03 -4.44
N SER A 89 -1.66 -7.50 -5.28
CA SER A 89 -2.72 -8.27 -5.91
C SER A 89 -3.23 -7.60 -7.19
N LEU A 90 -3.65 -8.41 -8.15
CA LEU A 90 -4.31 -7.90 -9.36
C LEU A 90 -5.65 -7.23 -9.05
N TYR A 91 -6.36 -7.72 -8.03
CA TYR A 91 -7.61 -7.10 -7.59
C TYR A 91 -7.37 -5.68 -7.09
N LEU A 92 -6.26 -5.45 -6.42
CA LEU A 92 -5.90 -4.12 -5.95
C LEU A 92 -5.66 -3.17 -7.12
N VAL A 93 -4.99 -3.63 -8.18
CA VAL A 93 -4.77 -2.85 -9.39
C VAL A 93 -6.11 -2.46 -10.02
N GLY A 94 -7.04 -3.41 -10.12
CA GLY A 94 -8.39 -3.14 -10.63
C GLY A 94 -9.11 -2.07 -9.81
N ASP A 95 -9.00 -2.13 -8.48
CA ASP A 95 -9.59 -1.13 -7.59
C ASP A 95 -9.02 0.27 -7.85
N VAL A 96 -7.71 0.37 -8.04
CA VAL A 96 -7.07 1.66 -8.32
C VAL A 96 -7.63 2.27 -9.60
N LEU A 97 -7.74 1.48 -10.66
CA LEU A 97 -8.27 1.97 -11.94
C LEU A 97 -9.72 2.41 -11.81
N ALA A 98 -10.54 1.64 -11.09
CA ALA A 98 -11.93 1.99 -10.87
C ALA A 98 -12.07 3.27 -10.05
N ASP A 99 -11.28 3.43 -9.00
CA ASP A 99 -11.32 4.61 -8.13
C ASP A 99 -10.87 5.88 -8.87
N ASN A 100 -10.03 5.73 -9.88
CA ASN A 100 -9.59 6.87 -10.70
C ASN A 100 -10.54 7.17 -11.88
N GLY A 101 -11.66 6.47 -11.95
CA GLY A 101 -12.61 6.66 -13.03
C GLY A 101 -12.17 6.06 -14.36
N THR A 102 -11.10 5.29 -14.37
CA THR A 102 -10.59 4.62 -15.57
C THR A 102 -11.00 3.16 -15.52
N PRO A 103 -11.91 2.69 -16.38
CA PRO A 103 -12.33 1.30 -16.34
C PRO A 103 -11.17 0.37 -16.72
N PRO A 104 -11.08 -0.81 -16.10
CA PRO A 104 -10.10 -1.83 -16.50
C PRO A 104 -10.35 -2.25 -17.96
N ARG A 105 -9.31 -2.51 -18.66
CA ARG A 105 -9.40 -2.95 -20.04
C ARG A 105 -8.88 -4.36 -20.24
#